data_be211d886e922f1e828422c24ce14515
#
_entry.id   be211d886e922f1e828422c24ce14515
#
_cell.length_a   1.000
_cell.length_b   1.000
_cell.length_c   1.000
_cell.angle_alpha   90.00
_cell.angle_beta   90.00
_cell.angle_gamma   90.00
#
_symmetry.space_group_name_H-M   'P 1'
#
loop_
_entity.id
_entity.type
_entity.pdbx_description
1 polymer ?
#
loop_
_entity_poly.entity_id
_entity_poly.type
_entity_poly.pdbx_seq_one_letter_code
_entity_poly.pdbx_strand_id
1 'polypeptide(L)'
;MKQFIVSIGTAAVKITVLILVVRFVAGTASEAYAFGYRIFSEEPVSSEPGTTYTVELSEETTPKQVAQALEDYGLIRDKDLFYVQYLLSPHKDELMPGNYELSTAMTAEQMLEIMSSSYVDEDEEEE
;
A
#
# COMPACT_ATOMS: atom_id res chain seq x y z
N MET A 1 56.54 -6.89 5.54
CA MET A 1 56.03 -5.91 4.61
C MET A 1 54.85 -6.38 3.76
N LYS A 2 54.93 -7.62 3.21
CA LYS A 2 53.78 -8.13 2.43
C LYS A 2 52.50 -8.23 3.24
N GLN A 3 52.59 -8.66 4.51
CA GLN A 3 51.42 -8.77 5.37
C GLN A 3 50.80 -7.41 5.66
N PHE A 4 51.64 -6.37 5.77
CA PHE A 4 51.18 -5.00 6.02
C PHE A 4 50.45 -4.44 4.80
N ILE A 5 50.97 -4.68 3.58
CA ILE A 5 50.35 -4.24 2.34
C ILE A 5 49.04 -4.96 2.10
N VAL A 6 48.98 -6.26 2.34
CA VAL A 6 47.77 -7.07 2.22
C VAL A 6 46.74 -6.62 3.24
N SER A 7 47.15 -6.29 4.47
CA SER A 7 46.25 -5.81 5.52
C SER A 7 45.63 -4.47 5.13
N ILE A 8 46.42 -3.53 4.60
CA ILE A 8 45.93 -2.24 4.14
C ILE A 8 44.96 -2.41 2.95
N GLY A 9 45.32 -3.27 2.00
CA GLY A 9 44.47 -3.55 0.83
C GLY A 9 43.12 -4.16 1.25
N THR A 10 43.16 -5.10 2.20
CA THR A 10 41.91 -5.70 2.72
C THR A 10 41.04 -4.68 3.43
N ALA A 11 41.66 -3.80 4.24
CA ALA A 11 40.93 -2.75 4.95
C ALA A 11 40.32 -1.76 3.97
N ALA A 12 41.06 -1.39 2.91
CA ALA A 12 40.55 -0.49 1.87
C ALA A 12 39.35 -1.08 1.15
N VAL A 13 39.40 -2.37 0.82
CA VAL A 13 38.28 -3.08 0.17
C VAL A 13 37.06 -3.11 1.09
N LYS A 14 37.24 -3.41 2.37
CA LYS A 14 36.16 -3.44 3.36
C LYS A 14 35.50 -2.08 3.51
N ILE A 15 36.30 -1.01 3.57
CA ILE A 15 35.78 0.35 3.68
C ILE A 15 35.00 0.72 2.42
N THR A 16 35.51 0.38 1.24
CA THR A 16 34.82 0.65 -0.02
C THR A 16 33.47 -0.06 -0.08
N VAL A 17 33.44 -1.34 0.28
CA VAL A 17 32.21 -2.12 0.31
C VAL A 17 31.21 -1.52 1.29
N LEU A 18 31.69 -1.11 2.48
CA LEU A 18 30.84 -0.48 3.48
C LEU A 18 30.21 0.81 2.96
N ILE A 19 31.02 1.66 2.31
CA ILE A 19 30.53 2.91 1.72
C ILE A 19 29.47 2.62 0.65
N LEU A 20 29.70 1.63 -0.21
CA LEU A 20 28.74 1.26 -1.25
C LEU A 20 27.42 0.75 -0.65
N VAL A 21 27.51 -0.07 0.40
CA VAL A 21 26.32 -0.59 1.09
C VAL A 21 25.55 0.56 1.74
N VAL A 22 26.24 1.47 2.42
CA VAL A 22 25.60 2.61 3.07
C VAL A 22 24.91 3.51 2.04
N ARG A 23 25.56 3.78 0.91
CA ARG A 23 24.95 4.59 -0.14
C ARG A 23 23.73 3.91 -0.77
N PHE A 24 23.80 2.61 -0.97
CA PHE A 24 22.68 1.83 -1.51
C PHE A 24 21.49 1.87 -0.54
N VAL A 25 21.74 1.61 0.74
CA VAL A 25 20.70 1.61 1.78
C VAL A 25 20.10 3.00 1.93
N ALA A 26 20.92 4.06 1.93
CA ALA A 26 20.43 5.43 2.06
C ALA A 26 19.52 5.83 0.90
N GLY A 27 19.90 5.44 -0.34
CA GLY A 27 19.06 5.72 -1.51
C GLY A 27 17.72 4.98 -1.47
N THR A 28 17.76 3.70 -1.09
CA THR A 28 16.56 2.88 -0.99
C THR A 28 15.69 3.29 0.19
N ALA A 29 16.31 3.69 1.31
CA ALA A 29 15.59 4.08 2.51
C ALA A 29 14.73 5.33 2.29
N SER A 30 15.17 6.27 1.45
CA SER A 30 14.38 7.45 1.13
C SER A 30 13.08 7.09 0.43
N GLU A 31 13.12 6.18 -0.55
CA GLU A 31 11.92 5.71 -1.25
C GLU A 31 11.02 4.88 -0.33
N ALA A 32 11.63 4.02 0.48
CA ALA A 32 10.88 3.20 1.44
C ALA A 32 10.19 4.07 2.49
N TYR A 33 10.86 5.13 2.96
CA TYR A 33 10.28 6.06 3.92
C TYR A 33 9.07 6.79 3.33
N ALA A 34 9.20 7.29 2.09
CA ALA A 34 8.11 7.97 1.42
C ALA A 34 6.91 7.04 1.22
N PHE A 35 7.17 5.80 0.81
CA PHE A 35 6.12 4.81 0.63
C PHE A 35 5.44 4.47 1.98
N GLY A 36 6.24 4.25 3.02
CA GLY A 36 5.72 3.97 4.36
C GLY A 36 4.88 5.11 4.92
N TYR A 37 5.30 6.35 4.68
CA TYR A 37 4.51 7.52 5.09
C TYR A 37 3.15 7.53 4.39
N ARG A 38 3.10 7.20 3.11
CA ARG A 38 1.86 7.18 2.34
C ARG A 38 0.88 6.12 2.82
N ILE A 39 1.36 5.01 3.38
CA ILE A 39 0.49 3.94 3.91
C ILE A 39 -0.52 4.53 4.90
N PHE A 40 -0.08 5.45 5.75
CA PHE A 40 -0.90 6.01 6.82
C PHE A 40 -1.43 7.40 6.54
N SER A 41 -0.97 8.05 5.47
CA SER A 41 -1.32 9.45 5.20
C SER A 41 -1.76 9.71 3.76
N GLU A 42 -2.02 8.67 2.97
CA GLU A 42 -2.46 8.85 1.59
C GLU A 42 -3.83 9.52 1.56
N GLU A 43 -3.90 10.62 0.82
CA GLU A 43 -5.14 11.38 0.67
C GLU A 43 -6.00 10.78 -0.46
N PRO A 44 -7.32 11.03 -0.45
CA PRO A 44 -8.18 10.63 -1.56
C PRO A 44 -7.68 11.17 -2.89
N VAL A 45 -8.02 10.48 -3.97
CA VAL A 45 -7.61 10.87 -5.33
C VAL A 45 -8.17 12.24 -5.69
N SER A 46 -9.39 12.56 -5.24
CA SER A 46 -10.00 13.84 -5.49
C SER A 46 -10.66 14.39 -4.23
N SER A 47 -11.02 15.67 -4.26
CA SER A 47 -11.83 16.26 -3.20
C SER A 47 -13.32 15.98 -3.47
N GLU A 48 -14.15 16.14 -2.43
CA GLU A 48 -15.58 15.94 -2.60
C GLU A 48 -16.18 16.96 -3.59
N PRO A 49 -17.18 16.55 -4.37
CA PRO A 49 -17.94 15.30 -4.27
C PRO A 49 -17.28 14.08 -4.92
N GLY A 50 -16.21 14.24 -5.70
CA GLY A 50 -15.55 13.14 -6.37
C GLY A 50 -16.42 12.43 -7.40
N THR A 51 -15.94 11.31 -7.92
CA THR A 51 -16.65 10.45 -8.85
C THR A 51 -16.91 9.11 -8.19
N THR A 52 -18.16 8.64 -8.26
CA THR A 52 -18.56 7.36 -7.66
C THR A 52 -18.59 6.27 -8.72
N TYR A 53 -18.04 5.11 -8.37
CA TYR A 53 -18.07 3.91 -9.21
C TYR A 53 -18.62 2.75 -8.41
N THR A 54 -19.31 1.83 -9.10
CA THR A 54 -19.75 0.58 -8.49
C THR A 54 -18.69 -0.48 -8.73
N VAL A 55 -18.18 -1.05 -7.65
CA VAL A 55 -17.16 -2.10 -7.68
C VAL A 55 -17.80 -3.40 -7.22
N GLU A 56 -17.66 -4.44 -8.04
CA GLU A 56 -18.21 -5.75 -7.74
C GLU A 56 -17.12 -6.68 -7.21
N LEU A 57 -17.34 -7.26 -6.05
CA LEU A 57 -16.49 -8.29 -5.47
C LEU A 57 -17.23 -9.63 -5.49
N SER A 58 -16.60 -10.66 -6.04
CA SER A 58 -17.12 -12.02 -6.00
C SER A 58 -16.38 -12.82 -4.92
N GLU A 59 -16.88 -14.02 -4.63
CA GLU A 59 -16.22 -14.92 -3.67
C GLU A 59 -14.82 -15.31 -4.12
N GLU A 60 -14.56 -15.25 -5.42
CA GLU A 60 -13.26 -15.62 -5.99
C GLU A 60 -12.32 -14.42 -6.12
N THR A 61 -12.79 -13.20 -5.86
CA THR A 61 -11.97 -12.00 -6.01
C THR A 61 -10.92 -11.94 -4.90
N THR A 62 -9.65 -11.88 -5.29
CA THR A 62 -8.55 -11.77 -4.33
C THR A 62 -8.32 -10.30 -3.97
N PRO A 63 -7.69 -10.02 -2.80
CA PRO A 63 -7.35 -8.63 -2.43
C PRO A 63 -6.46 -7.94 -3.47
N LYS A 64 -5.57 -8.65 -4.13
CA LYS A 64 -4.74 -8.08 -5.20
C LYS A 64 -5.59 -7.68 -6.41
N GLN A 65 -6.60 -8.48 -6.75
CA GLN A 65 -7.53 -8.15 -7.82
C GLN A 65 -8.38 -6.93 -7.46
N VAL A 66 -8.77 -6.81 -6.19
CA VAL A 66 -9.47 -5.61 -5.70
C VAL A 66 -8.60 -4.38 -5.89
N ALA A 67 -7.34 -4.45 -5.47
CA ALA A 67 -6.41 -3.33 -5.62
C ALA A 67 -6.24 -2.94 -7.09
N GLN A 68 -6.12 -3.92 -7.97
CA GLN A 68 -6.00 -3.68 -9.41
C GLN A 68 -7.25 -3.00 -9.97
N ALA A 69 -8.43 -3.48 -9.58
CA ALA A 69 -9.69 -2.90 -10.04
C ALA A 69 -9.85 -1.46 -9.58
N LEU A 70 -9.51 -1.18 -8.32
CA LEU A 70 -9.61 0.18 -7.78
C LEU A 70 -8.65 1.14 -8.50
N GLU A 71 -7.45 0.68 -8.84
CA GLU A 71 -6.52 1.48 -9.63
C GLU A 71 -7.05 1.71 -11.05
N ASP A 72 -7.60 0.67 -11.67
CA ASP A 72 -8.15 0.77 -13.03
C ASP A 72 -9.31 1.76 -13.11
N TYR A 73 -10.15 1.84 -12.06
CA TYR A 73 -11.23 2.82 -11.97
C TYR A 73 -10.75 4.23 -11.62
N GLY A 74 -9.50 4.35 -11.18
CA GLY A 74 -8.99 5.64 -10.72
C GLY A 74 -9.42 5.99 -9.30
N LEU A 75 -9.92 5.01 -8.55
CA LEU A 75 -10.31 5.20 -7.15
C LEU A 75 -9.11 5.31 -6.23
N ILE A 76 -7.99 4.71 -6.62
CA ILE A 76 -6.72 4.81 -5.90
C ILE A 76 -5.61 5.13 -6.91
N ARG A 77 -4.49 5.67 -6.41
CA ARG A 77 -3.33 6.03 -7.24
C ARG A 77 -2.40 4.86 -7.50
N ASP A 78 -2.27 3.96 -6.51
CA ASP A 78 -1.25 2.91 -6.52
C ASP A 78 -1.81 1.64 -5.88
N LYS A 79 -1.94 0.61 -6.69
CA LYS A 79 -2.47 -0.69 -6.24
C LYS A 79 -1.58 -1.35 -5.20
N ASP A 80 -0.26 -1.20 -5.34
CA ASP A 80 0.68 -1.81 -4.40
C ASP A 80 0.58 -1.14 -3.03
N LEU A 81 0.44 0.18 -3.01
CA LEU A 81 0.22 0.92 -1.77
C LEU A 81 -1.09 0.48 -1.10
N PHE A 82 -2.16 0.38 -1.88
CA PHE A 82 -3.46 -0.07 -1.36
C PHE A 82 -3.37 -1.47 -0.76
N TYR A 83 -2.67 -2.38 -1.45
CA TYR A 83 -2.51 -3.75 -0.96
C TYR A 83 -1.78 -3.78 0.39
N VAL A 84 -0.73 -2.98 0.54
CA VAL A 84 -0.02 -2.87 1.83
C VAL A 84 -0.94 -2.28 2.90
N GLN A 85 -1.70 -1.24 2.55
CA GLN A 85 -2.69 -0.66 3.46
C GLN A 85 -3.70 -1.71 3.91
N TYR A 86 -4.16 -2.55 2.99
CA TYR A 86 -5.07 -3.66 3.30
C TYR A 86 -4.43 -4.65 4.28
N LEU A 87 -3.18 -5.06 4.04
CA LEU A 87 -2.48 -6.01 4.90
C LEU A 87 -2.28 -5.50 6.32
N LEU A 88 -2.13 -4.18 6.48
CA LEU A 88 -1.93 -3.54 7.78
C LEU A 88 -3.23 -3.08 8.42
N SER A 89 -4.35 -3.24 7.72
CA SER A 89 -5.64 -2.76 8.22
C SER A 89 -6.29 -3.78 9.17
N PRO A 90 -7.21 -3.33 10.05
CA PRO A 90 -8.00 -4.27 10.84
C PRO A 90 -8.99 -5.06 10.00
N HIS A 91 -9.16 -4.72 8.73
CA HIS A 91 -10.09 -5.38 7.79
C HIS A 91 -9.44 -6.46 6.96
N LYS A 92 -8.21 -6.84 7.28
CA LYS A 92 -7.51 -7.91 6.58
C LYS A 92 -8.32 -9.20 6.69
N ASP A 93 -8.52 -9.87 5.53
CA ASP A 93 -9.30 -11.10 5.41
C ASP A 93 -10.79 -10.93 5.71
N GLU A 94 -11.28 -9.69 5.79
CA GLU A 94 -12.68 -9.40 6.07
C GLU A 94 -13.47 -8.88 4.86
N LEU A 95 -12.83 -8.80 3.70
CA LEU A 95 -13.52 -8.36 2.48
C LEU A 95 -14.61 -9.36 2.09
N MET A 96 -15.80 -8.85 1.79
CA MET A 96 -16.96 -9.69 1.48
C MET A 96 -17.45 -9.46 0.05
N PRO A 97 -17.99 -10.50 -0.59
CA PRO A 97 -18.62 -10.35 -1.91
C PRO A 97 -19.78 -9.36 -1.85
N GLY A 98 -19.97 -8.64 -2.93
CA GLY A 98 -21.07 -7.69 -3.07
C GLY A 98 -20.75 -6.60 -4.06
N ASN A 99 -21.72 -5.72 -4.26
CA ASN A 99 -21.54 -4.53 -5.08
C ASN A 99 -21.44 -3.33 -4.15
N TYR A 100 -20.35 -2.56 -4.31
CA TYR A 100 -20.06 -1.43 -3.43
C TYR A 100 -19.90 -0.15 -4.24
N GLU A 101 -20.49 0.92 -3.75
CA GLU A 101 -20.31 2.24 -4.33
C GLU A 101 -19.14 2.93 -3.63
N LEU A 102 -18.07 3.19 -4.38
CA LEU A 102 -16.86 3.80 -3.87
C LEU A 102 -16.58 5.09 -4.65
N SER A 103 -16.06 6.08 -3.96
CA SER A 103 -15.81 7.41 -4.53
C SER A 103 -14.32 7.73 -4.55
N THR A 104 -13.92 8.50 -5.57
CA THR A 104 -12.55 9.04 -5.63
C THR A 104 -12.23 9.99 -4.48
N ALA A 105 -13.26 10.47 -3.77
CA ALA A 105 -13.09 11.33 -2.58
C ALA A 105 -12.96 10.53 -1.27
N MET A 106 -12.94 9.20 -1.35
CA MET A 106 -12.76 8.33 -0.19
C MET A 106 -11.30 7.96 0.00
N THR A 107 -10.90 7.76 1.27
CA THR A 107 -9.59 7.18 1.58
C THR A 107 -9.63 5.67 1.40
N ALA A 108 -8.45 5.04 1.29
CA ALA A 108 -8.37 3.58 1.22
C ALA A 108 -9.00 2.93 2.44
N GLU A 109 -8.80 3.49 3.62
CA GLU A 109 -9.40 2.99 4.85
C GLU A 109 -10.93 2.99 4.78
N GLN A 110 -11.52 4.07 4.28
CA GLN A 110 -12.97 4.14 4.10
C GLN A 110 -13.48 3.09 3.11
N MET A 111 -12.76 2.89 2.01
CA MET A 111 -13.12 1.87 1.03
C MET A 111 -13.04 0.46 1.63
N LEU A 112 -11.98 0.17 2.38
CA LEU A 112 -11.82 -1.13 3.04
C LEU A 112 -12.92 -1.39 4.06
N GLU A 113 -13.30 -0.37 4.82
CA GLU A 113 -14.40 -0.48 5.78
C GLU A 113 -15.71 -0.84 5.10
N ILE A 114 -16.01 -0.18 3.97
CA ILE A 114 -17.24 -0.44 3.22
C ILE A 114 -17.26 -1.87 2.67
N MET A 115 -16.13 -2.36 2.19
CA MET A 115 -16.02 -3.69 1.57
C MET A 115 -15.81 -4.83 2.57
N SER A 116 -15.73 -4.52 3.86
CA SER A 116 -15.43 -5.52 4.88
C SER A 116 -16.67 -5.95 5.66
N SER A 117 -16.52 -7.05 6.40
CA SER A 117 -17.60 -7.56 7.25
C SER A 117 -17.95 -6.63 8.41
N SER A 118 -17.12 -5.63 8.68
CA SER A 118 -17.39 -4.64 9.73
C SER A 118 -18.34 -3.55 9.25
N TYR A 119 -18.58 -3.44 7.94
CA TYR A 119 -19.53 -2.48 7.41
C TYR A 119 -20.96 -2.98 7.64
N VAL A 120 -21.76 -2.16 8.26
CA VAL A 120 -23.19 -2.44 8.47
C VAL A 120 -23.98 -1.46 7.62
N ASP A 121 -24.78 -1.99 6.72
CA ASP A 121 -25.67 -1.19 5.90
C ASP A 121 -26.86 -0.75 6.76
N GLU A 122 -27.02 0.53 6.95
CA GLU A 122 -28.12 1.08 7.76
C GLU A 122 -29.49 0.66 7.19
N ASP A 123 -29.57 0.47 5.88
CA ASP A 123 -30.81 0.04 5.25
C ASP A 123 -31.20 -1.39 5.64
N GLU A 124 -30.23 -2.25 5.92
CA GLU A 124 -30.51 -3.61 6.37
C GLU A 124 -30.95 -3.68 7.84
N GLU A 125 -30.50 -2.73 8.65
CA GLU A 125 -30.89 -2.68 10.06
C GLU A 125 -32.33 -2.24 10.26
N GLU A 126 -32.92 -1.53 9.30
CA GLU A 126 -34.30 -1.05 9.41
C GLU A 126 -35.32 -2.14 9.09
N GLU A 127 -34.90 -3.27 8.55
CA GLU A 127 -35.77 -4.41 8.29
C GLU A 127 -35.78 -5.40 9.46
#